data_48af3c02ab2b400bf4ba044260f743e4
#
_entry.id   48af3c02ab2b400bf4ba044260f743e4
#
_cell.length_a   1.000
_cell.length_b   1.000
_cell.length_c   1.000
_cell.angle_alpha   90.00
_cell.angle_beta   90.00
_cell.angle_gamma   90.00
#
_symmetry.space_group_name_H-M   'P 1'
#
loop_
_entity.id
_entity.type
_entity.pdbx_description
1 polymer ?
#
loop_
_entity_poly.entity_id
_entity_poly.type
_entity_poly.pdbx_seq_one_letter_code
_entity_poly.pdbx_strand_id
1 'polypeptide(L)'
;LDEVASVKPLYGAFANAAASGVACAGFCFLNKGGLYECLGVLIAAFLGQALRRFLLHRGWQHFVTWLLCGLLGSGTYMAVLAGMDLAGITDNTHQAGVISAILFLIPGFPMVTAMLDMIRQDFLSALTRMSYVIMVMAAAGIAVWVTSYVANWPVDGPKPAGPTGITLYSLDLLCSFVAAYGFAMLFNAPARAALVSAIT
;
A
#
# COMPACT_ATOMS: atom_id res chain seq x y z
N LEU A 1 -1.48 1.47 -30.59
CA LEU A 1 -1.12 2.19 -29.35
C LEU A 1 -2.27 3.09 -28.89
N ASP A 2 -2.96 3.76 -29.83
CA ASP A 2 -4.08 4.67 -29.52
C ASP A 2 -5.29 3.92 -28.93
N GLU A 3 -5.52 2.70 -29.37
CA GLU A 3 -6.59 1.83 -28.86
C GLU A 3 -6.39 1.43 -27.39
N VAL A 4 -5.15 1.21 -26.98
CA VAL A 4 -4.79 0.92 -25.58
C VAL A 4 -4.90 2.17 -24.70
N ALA A 5 -4.56 3.33 -25.23
CA ALA A 5 -4.67 4.61 -24.51
C ALA A 5 -6.13 5.06 -24.30
N SER A 6 -7.06 4.57 -25.11
CA SER A 6 -8.50 4.90 -25.03
C SER A 6 -9.30 4.03 -24.05
N VAL A 7 -8.72 2.95 -23.52
CA VAL A 7 -9.39 2.04 -22.59
C VAL A 7 -9.62 2.74 -21.25
N LYS A 8 -10.89 2.95 -20.91
CA LYS A 8 -11.27 3.51 -19.60
C LYS A 8 -10.93 2.54 -18.47
N PRO A 9 -10.49 3.03 -17.30
CA PRO A 9 -10.24 2.17 -16.14
C PRO A 9 -11.54 1.45 -15.76
N LEU A 10 -11.43 0.16 -15.43
CA LEU A 10 -12.57 -0.70 -15.05
C LEU A 10 -13.25 -0.21 -13.76
N TYR A 11 -12.47 0.40 -12.85
CA TYR A 11 -12.94 0.85 -11.55
C TYR A 11 -12.88 2.36 -11.42
N GLY A 12 -13.93 2.93 -10.83
CA GLY A 12 -13.99 4.36 -10.50
C GLY A 12 -12.89 4.77 -9.50
N ALA A 13 -12.65 6.08 -9.37
CA ALA A 13 -11.63 6.61 -8.46
C ALA A 13 -11.87 6.19 -7.01
N PHE A 14 -13.10 6.27 -6.55
CA PHE A 14 -13.50 5.90 -5.19
C PHE A 14 -13.30 4.40 -4.93
N ALA A 15 -13.78 3.53 -5.84
CA ALA A 15 -13.65 2.09 -5.70
C ALA A 15 -12.18 1.64 -5.64
N ASN A 16 -11.32 2.26 -6.47
CA ASN A 16 -9.89 1.97 -6.48
C ASN A 16 -9.20 2.45 -5.19
N ALA A 17 -9.55 3.63 -4.67
CA ALA A 17 -9.02 4.11 -3.39
C ALA A 17 -9.50 3.25 -2.21
N ALA A 18 -10.77 2.85 -2.21
CA ALA A 18 -11.32 1.95 -1.19
C ALA A 18 -10.65 0.56 -1.23
N ALA A 19 -10.47 0.00 -2.41
CA ALA A 19 -9.75 -1.28 -2.59
C ALA A 19 -8.32 -1.20 -2.06
N SER A 20 -7.62 -0.08 -2.32
CA SER A 20 -6.28 0.18 -1.77
C SER A 20 -6.27 0.21 -0.24
N GLY A 21 -7.21 0.95 0.37
CA GLY A 21 -7.33 1.04 1.83
C GLY A 21 -7.56 -0.32 2.47
N VAL A 22 -8.53 -1.08 1.93
CA VAL A 22 -8.88 -2.42 2.44
C VAL A 22 -7.72 -3.41 2.24
N ALA A 23 -7.05 -3.39 1.08
CA ALA A 23 -5.90 -4.25 0.81
C ALA A 23 -4.74 -3.98 1.78
N CYS A 24 -4.40 -2.71 1.99
CA CYS A 24 -3.33 -2.30 2.92
C CYS A 24 -3.68 -2.64 4.38
N ALA A 25 -4.94 -2.50 4.79
CA ALA A 25 -5.40 -2.88 6.12
C ALA A 25 -5.32 -4.41 6.33
N GLY A 26 -5.74 -5.21 5.35
CA GLY A 26 -5.57 -6.67 5.38
C GLY A 26 -4.10 -7.08 5.51
N PHE A 27 -3.22 -6.42 4.77
CA PHE A 27 -1.78 -6.67 4.87
C PHE A 27 -1.20 -6.23 6.22
N CYS A 28 -1.71 -5.14 6.81
CA CYS A 28 -1.34 -4.73 8.16
C CYS A 28 -1.66 -5.81 9.19
N PHE A 29 -2.85 -6.42 9.09
CA PHE A 29 -3.23 -7.53 9.96
C PHE A 29 -2.31 -8.74 9.82
N LEU A 30 -1.94 -9.12 8.57
CA LEU A 30 -0.99 -10.19 8.30
C LEU A 30 0.40 -9.93 8.91
N ASN A 31 0.81 -8.68 8.98
CA ASN A 31 2.03 -8.25 9.67
C ASN A 31 1.88 -8.13 11.20
N LYS A 32 0.81 -8.73 11.76
CA LYS A 32 0.52 -8.70 13.19
C LYS A 32 0.20 -7.30 13.73
N GLY A 33 -0.33 -6.43 12.87
CA GLY A 33 -0.90 -5.15 13.29
C GLY A 33 -2.20 -5.35 14.05
N GLY A 34 -2.44 -4.49 15.05
CA GLY A 34 -3.70 -4.47 15.81
C GLY A 34 -4.87 -3.90 15.00
N LEU A 35 -6.08 -4.05 15.54
CA LEU A 35 -7.30 -3.56 14.89
C LEU A 35 -7.25 -2.04 14.64
N TYR A 36 -6.74 -1.29 15.59
CA TYR A 36 -6.60 0.18 15.49
C TYR A 36 -5.57 0.57 14.42
N GLU A 37 -4.46 -0.18 14.31
CA GLU A 37 -3.50 -0.01 13.23
C GLU A 37 -4.13 -0.25 11.86
N CYS A 38 -4.92 -1.32 11.72
CA CYS A 38 -5.64 -1.63 10.49
C CYS A 38 -6.60 -0.50 10.08
N LEU A 39 -7.31 0.11 11.04
CA LEU A 39 -8.16 1.28 10.78
C LEU A 39 -7.35 2.50 10.35
N GLY A 40 -6.23 2.78 11.01
CA GLY A 40 -5.31 3.85 10.63
C GLY A 40 -4.76 3.67 9.22
N VAL A 41 -4.32 2.45 8.89
CA VAL A 41 -3.82 2.07 7.57
C VAL A 41 -4.90 2.21 6.49
N LEU A 42 -6.13 1.78 6.78
CA LEU A 42 -7.25 1.90 5.85
C LEU A 42 -7.47 3.36 5.43
N ILE A 43 -7.53 4.27 6.40
CA ILE A 43 -7.71 5.71 6.15
C ILE A 43 -6.51 6.28 5.39
N ALA A 44 -5.30 5.98 5.84
CA ALA A 44 -4.06 6.48 5.26
C ALA A 44 -3.88 6.04 3.80
N ALA A 45 -4.06 4.75 3.50
CA ALA A 45 -3.93 4.21 2.15
C ALA A 45 -5.05 4.68 1.22
N PHE A 46 -6.28 4.84 1.74
CA PHE A 46 -7.38 5.42 0.97
C PHE A 46 -7.06 6.85 0.51
N LEU A 47 -6.64 7.72 1.45
CA LEU A 47 -6.31 9.11 1.15
C LEU A 47 -5.06 9.22 0.26
N GLY A 48 -4.04 8.41 0.53
CA GLY A 48 -2.82 8.35 -0.27
C GLY A 48 -3.09 7.94 -1.71
N GLN A 49 -3.93 6.93 -1.94
CA GLN A 49 -4.31 6.49 -3.28
C GLN A 49 -5.21 7.50 -4.01
N ALA A 50 -6.10 8.16 -3.29
CA ALA A 50 -6.91 9.25 -3.87
C ALA A 50 -6.02 10.40 -4.34
N LEU A 51 -5.06 10.83 -3.52
CA LEU A 51 -4.07 11.85 -3.88
C LEU A 51 -3.21 11.41 -5.07
N ARG A 52 -2.73 10.17 -5.07
CA ARG A 52 -1.93 9.61 -6.17
C ARG A 52 -2.66 9.73 -7.51
N ARG A 53 -3.92 9.32 -7.57
CA ARG A 53 -4.73 9.44 -8.79
C ARG A 53 -4.91 10.88 -9.21
N PHE A 54 -5.18 11.76 -8.26
CA PHE A 54 -5.36 13.19 -8.52
C PHE A 54 -4.10 13.84 -9.11
N LEU A 55 -2.92 13.58 -8.52
CA LEU A 55 -1.65 14.13 -8.99
C LEU A 55 -1.27 13.58 -10.37
N LEU A 56 -1.41 12.27 -10.58
CA LEU A 56 -1.13 11.65 -11.87
C LEU A 56 -2.06 12.18 -12.98
N HIS A 57 -3.34 12.40 -12.66
CA HIS A 57 -4.28 12.99 -13.63
C HIS A 57 -3.90 14.43 -14.00
N ARG A 58 -3.22 15.15 -13.09
CA ARG A 58 -2.68 16.48 -13.34
C ARG A 58 -1.33 16.51 -14.07
N GLY A 59 -0.79 15.35 -14.42
CA GLY A 59 0.48 15.23 -15.13
C GLY A 59 1.74 15.48 -14.28
N TRP A 60 1.63 15.35 -12.96
CA TRP A 60 2.79 15.50 -12.07
C TRP A 60 3.79 14.37 -12.29
N GLN A 61 5.07 14.69 -12.07
CA GLN A 61 6.14 13.71 -12.17
C GLN A 61 5.95 12.57 -11.17
N HIS A 62 6.25 11.35 -11.59
CA HIS A 62 6.08 10.16 -10.77
C HIS A 62 6.84 10.23 -9.45
N PHE A 63 8.12 10.64 -9.46
CA PHE A 63 8.92 10.76 -8.24
C PHE A 63 8.27 11.66 -7.18
N VAL A 64 7.86 12.87 -7.60
CA VAL A 64 7.21 13.84 -6.70
C VAL A 64 5.86 13.30 -6.21
N THR A 65 5.10 12.67 -7.09
CA THR A 65 3.82 12.04 -6.72
C THR A 65 4.02 10.96 -5.66
N TRP A 66 5.00 10.07 -5.83
CA TRP A 66 5.30 9.02 -4.84
C TRP A 66 5.76 9.59 -3.52
N LEU A 67 6.64 10.61 -3.54
CA LEU A 67 7.10 11.31 -2.34
C LEU A 67 5.92 11.92 -1.56
N LEU A 68 5.07 12.70 -2.24
CA LEU A 68 3.92 13.37 -1.61
C LEU A 68 2.88 12.37 -1.09
N CYS A 69 2.59 11.32 -1.85
CA CYS A 69 1.66 10.28 -1.42
C CYS A 69 2.21 9.46 -0.25
N GLY A 70 3.53 9.22 -0.22
CA GLY A 70 4.20 8.58 0.91
C GLY A 70 4.14 9.45 2.17
N LEU A 71 4.45 10.75 2.06
CA LEU A 71 4.34 11.70 3.17
C LEU A 71 2.90 11.79 3.70
N LEU A 72 1.90 11.88 2.80
CA LEU A 72 0.51 11.91 3.22
C LEU A 72 0.10 10.59 3.87
N GLY A 73 0.42 9.43 3.26
CA GLY A 73 0.04 8.12 3.78
C GLY A 73 0.64 7.85 5.15
N SER A 74 1.96 7.95 5.30
CA SER A 74 2.63 7.74 6.59
C SER A 74 2.25 8.80 7.62
N GLY A 75 2.17 10.07 7.23
CA GLY A 75 1.76 11.17 8.10
C GLY A 75 0.31 11.02 8.61
N THR A 76 -0.63 10.64 7.73
CA THR A 76 -2.02 10.40 8.11
C THR A 76 -2.12 9.23 9.09
N TYR A 77 -1.40 8.13 8.83
CA TYR A 77 -1.35 6.99 9.74
C TYR A 77 -0.89 7.39 11.14
N MET A 78 0.25 8.10 11.22
CA MET A 78 0.79 8.56 12.50
C MET A 78 -0.15 9.54 13.21
N ALA A 79 -0.78 10.46 12.47
CA ALA A 79 -1.73 11.43 13.03
C ALA A 79 -2.99 10.75 13.59
N VAL A 80 -3.52 9.74 12.89
CA VAL A 80 -4.70 8.98 13.34
C VAL A 80 -4.37 8.23 14.62
N LEU A 81 -3.23 7.54 14.69
CA LEU A 81 -2.84 6.79 15.90
C LEU A 81 -2.50 7.72 17.06
N ALA A 82 -1.76 8.81 16.82
CA ALA A 82 -1.51 9.80 17.86
C ALA A 82 -2.81 10.40 18.42
N GLY A 83 -3.82 10.60 17.56
CA GLY A 83 -5.15 11.03 18.00
C GLY A 83 -5.86 9.96 18.85
N MET A 84 -5.73 8.69 18.53
CA MET A 84 -6.28 7.57 19.31
C MET A 84 -5.57 7.41 20.66
N ASP A 85 -4.25 7.59 20.69
CA ASP A 85 -3.44 7.55 21.93
C ASP A 85 -3.83 8.70 22.86
N LEU A 86 -4.00 9.91 22.32
CA LEU A 86 -4.47 11.08 23.12
C LEU A 86 -5.88 10.87 23.66
N ALA A 87 -6.73 10.11 22.96
CA ALA A 87 -8.07 9.73 23.42
C ALA A 87 -8.06 8.57 24.43
N GLY A 88 -6.89 8.03 24.78
CA GLY A 88 -6.73 6.90 25.73
C GLY A 88 -7.27 5.58 25.19
N ILE A 89 -7.36 5.43 23.86
CA ILE A 89 -7.88 4.23 23.21
C ILE A 89 -6.77 3.19 22.99
N THR A 90 -5.53 3.67 22.77
CA THR A 90 -4.36 2.80 22.52
C THR A 90 -3.14 3.34 23.29
N ASP A 91 -2.35 2.43 23.86
CA ASP A 91 -1.11 2.76 24.60
C ASP A 91 0.14 2.15 23.93
N ASN A 92 0.03 1.64 22.71
CA ASN A 92 1.06 0.84 22.09
C ASN A 92 1.71 1.53 20.88
N THR A 93 3.00 1.28 20.73
CA THR A 93 3.74 1.70 19.53
C THR A 93 3.49 0.73 18.39
N HIS A 94 3.11 1.29 17.25
CA HIS A 94 2.54 0.55 16.11
C HIS A 94 3.46 0.63 14.89
N GLN A 95 4.33 -0.35 14.69
CA GLN A 95 5.28 -0.36 13.58
C GLN A 95 4.74 -0.99 12.30
N ALA A 96 3.92 -2.05 12.44
CA ALA A 96 3.40 -2.80 11.30
C ALA A 96 2.56 -1.92 10.36
N GLY A 97 1.86 -0.95 10.91
CA GLY A 97 0.99 -0.06 10.16
C GLY A 97 1.72 0.99 9.32
N VAL A 98 2.89 1.50 9.75
CA VAL A 98 3.62 2.54 8.99
C VAL A 98 4.00 2.05 7.60
N ILE A 99 4.56 0.84 7.50
CA ILE A 99 4.93 0.23 6.23
C ILE A 99 3.69 -0.14 5.43
N SER A 100 2.67 -0.70 6.10
CA SER A 100 1.42 -1.11 5.46
C SER A 100 0.65 0.08 4.89
N ALA A 101 0.72 1.25 5.53
CA ALA A 101 0.05 2.48 5.08
C ALA A 101 0.55 3.01 3.73
N ILE A 102 1.78 2.67 3.32
CA ILE A 102 2.37 3.09 2.05
C ILE A 102 2.46 1.95 1.02
N LEU A 103 1.96 0.77 1.34
CA LEU A 103 2.10 -0.43 0.50
C LEU A 103 1.50 -0.23 -0.92
N PHE A 104 0.45 0.60 -1.05
CA PHE A 104 -0.14 0.94 -2.34
C PHE A 104 0.82 1.68 -3.29
N LEU A 105 1.94 2.21 -2.79
CA LEU A 105 2.97 2.87 -3.60
C LEU A 105 3.97 1.89 -4.21
N ILE A 106 3.99 0.63 -3.77
CA ILE A 106 4.91 -0.37 -4.31
C ILE A 106 4.56 -0.63 -5.78
N PRO A 107 5.50 -0.41 -6.70
CA PRO A 107 5.28 -0.57 -8.14
C PRO A 107 5.38 -2.06 -8.53
N GLY A 108 4.46 -2.90 -8.01
CA GLY A 108 4.52 -4.34 -8.19
C GLY A 108 4.51 -4.79 -9.66
N PHE A 109 3.65 -4.18 -10.49
CA PHE A 109 3.59 -4.50 -11.91
C PHE A 109 4.90 -4.18 -12.66
N PRO A 110 5.52 -2.99 -12.52
CA PRO A 110 6.84 -2.73 -13.09
C PRO A 110 7.93 -3.68 -12.58
N MET A 111 7.88 -4.10 -11.32
CA MET A 111 8.84 -5.07 -10.77
C MET A 111 8.73 -6.42 -11.46
N VAL A 112 7.53 -6.97 -11.57
CA VAL A 112 7.29 -8.28 -12.23
C VAL A 112 7.69 -8.21 -13.70
N THR A 113 7.32 -7.15 -14.41
CA THR A 113 7.67 -6.99 -15.83
C THR A 113 9.18 -6.83 -16.04
N ALA A 114 9.90 -6.13 -15.16
CA ALA A 114 11.36 -6.05 -15.23
C ALA A 114 12.02 -7.42 -15.02
N MET A 115 11.50 -8.25 -14.11
CA MET A 115 11.98 -9.61 -13.91
C MET A 115 11.70 -10.51 -15.13
N LEU A 116 10.53 -10.38 -15.75
CA LEU A 116 10.20 -11.12 -16.97
C LEU A 116 11.11 -10.75 -18.14
N ASP A 117 11.42 -9.45 -18.30
CA ASP A 117 12.36 -8.99 -19.33
C ASP A 117 13.77 -9.56 -19.07
N MET A 118 14.20 -9.62 -17.79
CA MET A 118 15.48 -10.22 -17.41
C MET A 118 15.54 -11.71 -17.77
N ILE A 119 14.47 -12.47 -17.51
CA ILE A 119 14.37 -13.89 -17.88
C ILE A 119 14.42 -14.07 -19.41
N ARG A 120 13.83 -13.14 -20.16
CA ARG A 120 13.87 -13.14 -21.63
C ARG A 120 15.18 -12.62 -22.21
N GLN A 121 16.16 -12.29 -21.35
CA GLN A 121 17.47 -11.73 -21.72
C GLN A 121 17.39 -10.34 -22.39
N ASP A 122 16.27 -9.63 -22.26
CA ASP A 122 16.15 -8.23 -22.65
C ASP A 122 16.63 -7.33 -21.51
N PHE A 123 17.94 -7.30 -21.32
CA PHE A 123 18.56 -6.59 -20.19
C PHE A 123 18.36 -5.07 -20.26
N LEU A 124 18.25 -4.50 -21.43
CA LEU A 124 18.07 -3.04 -21.55
C LEU A 124 16.68 -2.61 -21.05
N SER A 125 15.63 -3.32 -21.46
CA SER A 125 14.26 -3.09 -20.96
C SER A 125 14.14 -3.39 -19.48
N ALA A 126 14.75 -4.48 -19.02
CA ALA A 126 14.79 -4.84 -17.61
C ALA A 126 15.45 -3.76 -16.75
N LEU A 127 16.62 -3.24 -17.18
CA LEU A 127 17.37 -2.23 -16.45
C LEU A 127 16.61 -0.89 -16.37
N THR A 128 15.99 -0.45 -17.45
CA THR A 128 15.21 0.79 -17.48
C THR A 128 14.00 0.73 -16.53
N ARG A 129 13.25 -0.39 -16.53
CA ARG A 129 12.14 -0.61 -15.61
C ARG A 129 12.59 -0.73 -14.15
N MET A 130 13.69 -1.42 -13.90
CA MET A 130 14.25 -1.56 -12.56
C MET A 130 14.74 -0.21 -12.02
N SER A 131 15.37 0.62 -12.85
CA SER A 131 15.78 1.98 -12.46
C SER A 131 14.58 2.85 -12.05
N TYR A 132 13.46 2.74 -12.79
CA TYR A 132 12.21 3.38 -12.41
C TYR A 132 11.69 2.88 -11.05
N VAL A 133 11.67 1.57 -10.84
CA VAL A 133 11.25 0.95 -9.57
C VAL A 133 12.10 1.46 -8.41
N ILE A 134 13.43 1.45 -8.55
CA ILE A 134 14.36 1.94 -7.52
C ILE A 134 14.07 3.40 -7.19
N MET A 135 13.87 4.25 -8.21
CA MET A 135 13.59 5.67 -8.02
C MET A 135 12.30 5.90 -7.21
N VAL A 136 11.20 5.23 -7.55
CA VAL A 136 9.92 5.42 -6.85
C VAL A 136 9.91 4.79 -5.46
N MET A 137 10.62 3.66 -5.27
CA MET A 137 10.81 3.05 -3.95
C MET A 137 11.66 3.92 -3.03
N ALA A 138 12.71 4.55 -3.56
CA ALA A 138 13.52 5.52 -2.82
C ALA A 138 12.67 6.73 -2.38
N ALA A 139 11.81 7.25 -3.26
CA ALA A 139 10.89 8.34 -2.90
C ALA A 139 9.95 7.95 -1.75
N ALA A 140 9.36 6.75 -1.81
CA ALA A 140 8.51 6.24 -0.74
C ALA A 140 9.27 6.02 0.58
N GLY A 141 10.50 5.48 0.50
CA GLY A 141 11.37 5.29 1.66
C GLY A 141 11.77 6.60 2.33
N ILE A 142 12.15 7.61 1.54
CA ILE A 142 12.45 8.97 2.05
C ILE A 142 11.22 9.57 2.74
N ALA A 143 10.03 9.39 2.16
CA ALA A 143 8.80 9.89 2.75
C ALA A 143 8.55 9.30 4.15
N VAL A 144 8.66 7.98 4.29
CA VAL A 144 8.50 7.31 5.59
C VAL A 144 9.58 7.74 6.58
N TRP A 145 10.83 7.81 6.13
CA TRP A 145 11.92 8.25 6.99
C TRP A 145 11.70 9.67 7.52
N VAL A 146 11.33 10.60 6.65
CA VAL A 146 11.05 12.01 7.03
C VAL A 146 9.87 12.08 8.02
N THR A 147 8.77 11.39 7.74
CA THR A 147 7.59 11.41 8.64
C THR A 147 7.89 10.79 9.99
N SER A 148 8.61 9.66 10.03
CA SER A 148 9.01 9.00 11.28
C SER A 148 9.96 9.87 12.10
N TYR A 149 10.91 10.54 11.44
CA TYR A 149 11.85 11.45 12.09
C TYR A 149 11.13 12.67 12.69
N VAL A 150 10.25 13.32 11.92
CA VAL A 150 9.49 14.50 12.37
C VAL A 150 8.51 14.15 13.51
N ALA A 151 7.86 13.00 13.40
CA ALA A 151 6.93 12.53 14.43
C ALA A 151 7.64 11.98 15.67
N ASN A 152 8.98 11.86 15.66
CA ASN A 152 9.77 11.19 16.70
C ASN A 152 9.17 9.82 17.06
N TRP A 153 8.78 9.05 16.01
CA TRP A 153 8.02 7.81 16.17
C TRP A 153 8.91 6.72 16.78
N PRO A 154 8.52 6.10 17.88
CA PRO A 154 9.30 5.05 18.50
C PRO A 154 9.40 3.83 17.58
N VAL A 155 10.62 3.32 17.40
CA VAL A 155 10.91 2.22 16.46
C VAL A 155 10.65 0.85 17.11
N ASP A 156 10.69 0.77 18.44
CA ASP A 156 10.52 -0.48 19.20
C ASP A 156 9.33 -0.38 20.15
N GLY A 157 8.31 -1.17 19.89
CA GLY A 157 7.15 -1.28 20.76
C GLY A 157 6.68 -2.74 20.95
N PRO A 158 5.94 -3.02 22.02
CA PRO A 158 5.36 -4.34 22.21
C PRO A 158 4.39 -4.66 21.09
N LYS A 159 4.50 -5.88 20.54
CA LYS A 159 3.54 -6.37 19.55
C LYS A 159 2.19 -6.57 20.22
N PRO A 160 1.08 -6.09 19.63
CA PRO A 160 -0.23 -6.33 20.21
C PRO A 160 -0.50 -7.83 20.34
N ALA A 161 -1.11 -8.22 21.46
CA ALA A 161 -1.57 -9.58 21.65
C ALA A 161 -2.77 -9.82 20.72
N GLY A 162 -2.54 -10.56 19.65
CA GLY A 162 -3.59 -10.94 18.72
C GLY A 162 -4.32 -12.23 19.10
N PRO A 163 -5.38 -12.58 18.41
CA PRO A 163 -6.04 -13.89 18.56
C PRO A 163 -5.04 -15.02 18.30
N THR A 164 -5.21 -16.15 18.98
CA THR A 164 -4.33 -17.32 18.86
C THR A 164 -5.10 -18.56 18.40
N GLY A 165 -4.40 -19.55 17.85
CA GLY A 165 -4.99 -20.82 17.42
C GLY A 165 -5.78 -20.73 16.09
N ILE A 166 -6.84 -21.53 15.97
CA ILE A 166 -7.62 -21.67 14.73
C ILE A 166 -8.25 -20.35 14.28
N THR A 167 -8.65 -19.50 15.23
CA THR A 167 -9.22 -18.18 14.94
C THR A 167 -8.20 -17.27 14.23
N LEU A 168 -6.92 -17.33 14.61
CA LEU A 168 -5.87 -16.58 13.92
C LEU A 168 -5.72 -17.04 12.47
N TYR A 169 -5.65 -18.35 12.24
CA TYR A 169 -5.50 -18.89 10.88
C TYR A 169 -6.67 -18.54 9.96
N SER A 170 -7.90 -18.56 10.48
CA SER A 170 -9.08 -18.18 9.68
C SER A 170 -9.08 -16.69 9.34
N LEU A 171 -8.66 -15.84 10.27
CA LEU A 171 -8.53 -14.39 10.02
C LEU A 171 -7.38 -14.07 9.07
N ASP A 172 -6.22 -14.72 9.23
CA ASP A 172 -5.09 -14.58 8.32
C ASP A 172 -5.48 -14.99 6.89
N LEU A 173 -6.21 -16.08 6.72
CA LEU A 173 -6.70 -16.52 5.42
C LEU A 173 -7.68 -15.52 4.80
N LEU A 174 -8.62 -15.00 5.59
CA LEU A 174 -9.56 -13.98 5.14
C LEU A 174 -8.84 -12.68 4.75
N CYS A 175 -7.91 -12.22 5.58
CA CYS A 175 -7.13 -11.01 5.31
C CYS A 175 -6.21 -11.16 4.09
N SER A 176 -5.61 -12.34 3.88
CA SER A 176 -4.85 -12.66 2.67
C SER A 176 -5.71 -12.57 1.43
N PHE A 177 -6.88 -13.19 1.45
CA PHE A 177 -7.83 -13.15 0.33
C PHE A 177 -8.23 -11.71 0.01
N VAL A 178 -8.63 -10.95 1.03
CA VAL A 178 -9.06 -9.55 0.88
C VAL A 178 -7.92 -8.67 0.38
N ALA A 179 -6.70 -8.84 0.91
CA ALA A 179 -5.53 -8.10 0.47
C ALA A 179 -5.19 -8.40 -0.99
N ALA A 180 -5.12 -9.67 -1.39
CA ALA A 180 -4.82 -10.06 -2.76
C ALA A 180 -5.88 -9.57 -3.76
N TYR A 181 -7.16 -9.70 -3.43
CA TYR A 181 -8.26 -9.19 -4.25
C TYR A 181 -8.20 -7.66 -4.41
N GLY A 182 -7.98 -6.93 -3.31
CA GLY A 182 -7.87 -5.47 -3.32
C GLY A 182 -6.67 -4.97 -4.14
N PHE A 183 -5.51 -5.61 -4.04
CA PHE A 183 -4.35 -5.29 -4.88
C PHE A 183 -4.61 -5.59 -6.36
N ALA A 184 -5.28 -6.69 -6.68
CA ALA A 184 -5.67 -6.98 -8.07
C ALA A 184 -6.60 -5.89 -8.64
N MET A 185 -7.55 -5.40 -7.85
CA MET A 185 -8.39 -4.26 -8.24
C MET A 185 -7.57 -2.97 -8.39
N LEU A 186 -6.59 -2.73 -7.52
CA LEU A 186 -5.69 -1.58 -7.62
C LEU A 186 -4.95 -1.55 -8.95
N PHE A 187 -4.53 -2.71 -9.45
CA PHE A 187 -3.89 -2.89 -10.76
C PHE A 187 -4.88 -2.99 -11.93
N ASN A 188 -6.16 -2.68 -11.69
CA ASN A 188 -7.21 -2.67 -12.71
C ASN A 188 -7.46 -4.05 -13.36
N ALA A 189 -7.23 -5.14 -12.61
CA ALA A 189 -7.50 -6.48 -13.08
C ALA A 189 -9.02 -6.74 -13.20
N PRO A 190 -9.49 -7.48 -14.22
CA PRO A 190 -10.88 -7.90 -14.30
C PRO A 190 -11.31 -8.71 -13.06
N ALA A 191 -12.55 -8.56 -12.61
CA ALA A 191 -13.03 -9.18 -11.37
C ALA A 191 -12.79 -10.70 -11.31
N ARG A 192 -12.90 -11.41 -12.44
CA ARG A 192 -12.62 -12.85 -12.51
C ARG A 192 -11.13 -13.16 -12.27
N ALA A 193 -10.23 -12.37 -12.88
CA ALA A 193 -8.80 -12.53 -12.67
C ALA A 193 -8.40 -12.17 -11.23
N ALA A 194 -8.98 -11.11 -10.67
CA ALA A 194 -8.78 -10.71 -9.29
C ALA A 194 -9.20 -11.82 -8.30
N LEU A 195 -10.33 -12.48 -8.57
CA LEU A 195 -10.84 -13.57 -7.73
C LEU A 195 -9.93 -14.81 -7.80
N VAL A 196 -9.48 -15.20 -9.01
CA VAL A 196 -8.53 -16.31 -9.17
C VAL A 196 -7.23 -16.00 -8.43
N SER A 197 -6.67 -14.79 -8.60
CA SER A 197 -5.45 -14.35 -7.91
C SER A 197 -5.59 -14.30 -6.38
N ALA A 198 -6.79 -14.14 -5.86
CA ALA A 198 -7.02 -14.11 -4.41
C ALA A 198 -7.18 -15.51 -3.80
N ILE A 199 -7.51 -16.54 -4.62
CA ILE A 199 -7.70 -17.93 -4.17
C ILE A 199 -6.38 -18.71 -4.24
N THR A 200 -5.48 -18.34 -5.16
CA THR A 200 -4.16 -18.98 -5.35
C THR A 200 -3.10 -18.41 -4.43
#